data_db18b3f1a702a1f6ac3d5ac9265b0c8a
#
_entry.id   db18b3f1a702a1f6ac3d5ac9265b0c8a
#
_cell.length_a   1.000
_cell.length_b   1.000
_cell.length_c   1.000
_cell.angle_alpha   90.00
_cell.angle_beta   90.00
_cell.angle_gamma   90.00
#
_symmetry.space_group_name_H-M   'P 1'
#
loop_
_entity.id
_entity.type
_entity.pdbx_description
1 polymer ?
#
loop_
_entity_poly.entity_id
_entity_poly.type
_entity_poly.pdbx_seq_one_letter_code
_entity_poly.pdbx_strand_id
1 'polypeptide(L)'
;MKKIYLILVMMIAAAAPVAAQQQYELTQFFQNPQALNAAFTGIEKYWQINAGYRKVWAGSEFAPSQSFVSFNGSFYKPDLRLNSIRISRPEAYEDNLSNKEYRKLNARHGLGGYYGYVTNGMSVDDQGSLTYAYHLPLTRSISMSAGAGVAYMNTYLSAGTYYVRHTKDYIYQDLTSEYARKRELAINTGVAIYGSRFYAGYSTTRLAFLKGTTDDIYQEPVNYVAHTINAGYQLYLSPSLRLQPSILMAYDRLREASVYGNVKFRYKEIFWAGASYRNKEAYGMMVGFLLGDHLSMGYAYEQNAFEFDAAHNNNHEVVLGYRFFRKGYRVNSYFW
;
A
#
# COMPACT_ATOMS: atom_id res chain seq x y z
N MET A 1 -15.38 -23.35 30.89
CA MET A 1 -14.23 -22.72 30.22
C MET A 1 -14.62 -22.08 28.87
N LYS A 2 -15.29 -22.74 27.93
CA LYS A 2 -15.68 -22.15 26.61
C LYS A 2 -16.52 -20.86 26.74
N LYS A 3 -17.41 -20.73 27.71
CA LYS A 3 -18.23 -19.52 27.96
C LYS A 3 -17.39 -18.33 28.44
N ILE A 4 -16.32 -18.56 29.19
CA ILE A 4 -15.41 -17.51 29.69
C ILE A 4 -14.58 -16.92 28.55
N TYR A 5 -14.12 -17.76 27.63
CA TYR A 5 -13.42 -17.29 26.41
C TYR A 5 -14.34 -16.44 25.51
N LEU A 6 -15.62 -16.82 25.39
CA LEU A 6 -16.58 -16.07 24.60
C LEU A 6 -16.84 -14.68 25.21
N ILE A 7 -16.97 -14.60 26.54
CA ILE A 7 -17.17 -13.33 27.28
C ILE A 7 -15.89 -12.46 27.17
N LEU A 8 -14.70 -13.06 27.26
CA LEU A 8 -13.44 -12.33 27.12
C LEU A 8 -13.28 -11.75 25.72
N VAL A 9 -13.62 -12.52 24.68
CA VAL A 9 -13.64 -12.06 23.28
C VAL A 9 -14.68 -10.95 23.07
N MET A 10 -15.87 -11.06 23.67
CA MET A 10 -16.88 -10.00 23.62
C MET A 10 -16.46 -8.73 24.37
N MET A 11 -15.81 -8.83 25.51
CA MET A 11 -15.29 -7.66 26.23
C MET A 11 -14.15 -6.96 25.49
N ILE A 12 -13.28 -7.69 24.83
CA ILE A 12 -12.22 -7.12 23.96
C ILE A 12 -12.84 -6.42 22.73
N ALA A 13 -13.94 -6.94 22.20
CA ALA A 13 -14.66 -6.33 21.07
C ALA A 13 -15.46 -5.07 21.46
N ALA A 14 -15.81 -4.89 22.73
CA ALA A 14 -16.63 -3.77 23.22
C ALA A 14 -15.82 -2.54 23.69
N ALA A 15 -14.50 -2.63 23.81
CA ALA A 15 -13.64 -1.58 24.39
C ALA A 15 -12.96 -0.71 23.31
N ALA A 16 -13.72 -0.23 22.31
CA ALA A 16 -13.14 0.61 21.27
C ALA A 16 -13.61 2.07 21.37
N PRO A 17 -12.73 3.04 21.67
CA PRO A 17 -13.04 4.45 21.57
C PRO A 17 -13.25 4.88 20.10
N VAL A 18 -14.05 5.89 19.88
CA VAL A 18 -14.39 6.43 18.54
C VAL A 18 -13.36 7.51 18.20
N ALA A 19 -12.49 7.24 17.21
CA ALA A 19 -11.58 8.23 16.65
C ALA A 19 -12.06 8.65 15.24
N ALA A 20 -12.39 9.91 15.06
CA ALA A 20 -13.02 10.45 13.85
C ALA A 20 -12.01 10.99 12.81
N GLN A 21 -10.83 10.38 12.65
CA GLN A 21 -9.88 10.78 11.59
C GLN A 21 -9.63 9.62 10.65
N GLN A 22 -10.24 9.67 9.45
CA GLN A 22 -10.00 8.69 8.39
C GLN A 22 -8.60 8.84 7.81
N GLN A 23 -7.83 7.76 7.83
CA GLN A 23 -6.64 7.64 7.00
C GLN A 23 -7.11 7.19 5.61
N TYR A 24 -6.78 7.98 4.58
CA TYR A 24 -7.17 7.67 3.20
C TYR A 24 -6.28 6.55 2.64
N GLU A 25 -6.52 5.32 3.07
CA GLU A 25 -5.85 4.16 2.49
C GLU A 25 -6.63 3.62 1.31
N LEU A 26 -5.90 3.17 0.28
CA LEU A 26 -6.49 2.61 -0.91
C LEU A 26 -7.20 1.29 -0.59
N THR A 27 -8.41 1.11 -1.10
CA THR A 27 -9.15 -0.16 -1.01
C THR A 27 -8.39 -1.29 -1.71
N GLN A 28 -7.75 -0.95 -2.83
CA GLN A 28 -6.93 -1.85 -3.63
C GLN A 28 -5.44 -1.77 -3.25
N PHE A 29 -5.11 -1.73 -1.96
CA PHE A 29 -3.73 -1.60 -1.46
C PHE A 29 -2.78 -2.67 -2.01
N PHE A 30 -3.28 -3.84 -2.38
CA PHE A 30 -2.49 -4.92 -2.97
C PHE A 30 -1.90 -4.57 -4.34
N GLN A 31 -2.41 -3.54 -5.03
CA GLN A 31 -1.85 -3.06 -6.29
C GLN A 31 -0.60 -2.19 -6.08
N ASN A 32 -0.37 -1.68 -4.87
CA ASN A 32 0.76 -0.82 -4.53
C ASN A 32 1.41 -1.23 -3.19
N PRO A 33 1.88 -2.49 -3.07
CA PRO A 33 2.32 -3.04 -1.79
C PRO A 33 3.57 -2.35 -1.22
N GLN A 34 4.44 -1.77 -2.05
CA GLN A 34 5.63 -1.03 -1.62
C GLN A 34 5.28 0.27 -0.87
N ALA A 35 4.11 0.85 -1.11
CA ALA A 35 3.65 2.02 -0.38
C ALA A 35 3.29 1.70 1.09
N LEU A 36 2.90 0.45 1.35
CA LEU A 36 2.57 -0.04 2.70
C LEU A 36 3.80 -0.54 3.46
N ASN A 37 4.71 -1.20 2.74
CA ASN A 37 5.87 -1.83 3.34
C ASN A 37 7.05 -1.80 2.37
N ALA A 38 8.10 -1.08 2.74
CA ALA A 38 9.31 -0.98 1.93
C ALA A 38 9.94 -2.35 1.59
N ALA A 39 9.75 -3.38 2.42
CA ALA A 39 10.25 -4.73 2.16
C ALA A 39 9.56 -5.42 0.96
N PHE A 40 8.41 -4.93 0.49
CA PHE A 40 7.76 -5.44 -0.71
C PHE A 40 8.24 -4.78 -2.01
N THR A 41 9.14 -3.81 -1.91
CA THR A 41 9.74 -3.18 -3.09
C THR A 41 10.50 -4.21 -3.92
N GLY A 42 10.08 -4.44 -5.17
CA GLY A 42 10.69 -5.46 -6.05
C GLY A 42 10.37 -6.90 -5.66
N ILE A 43 9.32 -7.14 -4.85
CA ILE A 43 8.88 -8.51 -4.53
C ILE A 43 8.44 -9.25 -5.79
N GLU A 44 7.79 -8.55 -6.69
CA GLU A 44 7.47 -9.08 -8.01
C GLU A 44 8.72 -9.08 -8.89
N LYS A 45 8.85 -10.10 -9.74
CA LYS A 45 10.03 -10.28 -10.59
C LYS A 45 9.96 -9.47 -11.90
N TYR A 46 9.18 -8.40 -11.92
CA TYR A 46 9.01 -7.52 -13.07
C TYR A 46 8.95 -6.05 -12.61
N TRP A 47 9.13 -5.15 -13.55
CA TRP A 47 8.89 -3.74 -13.33
C TRP A 47 7.44 -3.41 -13.60
N GLN A 48 6.85 -2.58 -12.77
CA GLN A 48 5.49 -2.07 -12.98
C GLN A 48 5.42 -0.58 -12.65
N ILE A 49 4.51 0.08 -13.33
CA ILE A 49 4.07 1.45 -13.03
C ILE A 49 2.58 1.36 -12.74
N ASN A 50 2.14 1.96 -11.65
CA ASN A 50 0.73 2.09 -11.32
C ASN A 50 0.37 3.55 -11.16
N ALA A 51 -0.85 3.90 -11.58
CA ALA A 51 -1.49 5.18 -11.32
C ALA A 51 -2.90 4.93 -10.82
N GLY A 52 -3.34 5.72 -9.84
CA GLY A 52 -4.67 5.57 -9.28
C GLY A 52 -5.29 6.88 -8.86
N TYR A 53 -6.61 6.87 -8.83
CA TYR A 53 -7.43 7.97 -8.37
C TYR A 53 -8.54 7.44 -7.46
N ARG A 54 -8.72 8.07 -6.32
CA ARG A 54 -9.79 7.79 -5.37
C ARG A 54 -10.54 9.07 -5.05
N LYS A 55 -11.86 9.00 -5.09
CA LYS A 55 -12.78 10.04 -4.63
C LYS A 55 -13.55 9.50 -3.44
N VAL A 56 -13.46 10.19 -2.31
CA VAL A 56 -14.18 9.87 -1.08
C VAL A 56 -15.39 10.79 -0.99
N TRP A 57 -16.54 10.30 -0.51
CA TRP A 57 -17.81 11.04 -0.46
C TRP A 57 -18.20 11.64 -1.81
N ALA A 58 -18.25 10.80 -2.82
CA ALA A 58 -18.52 11.23 -4.19
C ALA A 58 -19.86 11.96 -4.30
N GLY A 59 -19.84 13.14 -4.90
CA GLY A 59 -21.00 14.05 -4.99
C GLY A 59 -21.00 15.19 -3.98
N SER A 60 -20.21 15.15 -2.91
CA SER A 60 -20.01 16.27 -2.01
C SER A 60 -19.15 17.36 -2.67
N GLU A 61 -19.45 18.63 -2.42
CA GLU A 61 -18.71 19.77 -2.96
C GLU A 61 -17.23 19.78 -2.52
N PHE A 62 -16.96 19.35 -1.28
CA PHE A 62 -15.63 19.31 -0.69
C PHE A 62 -15.09 17.87 -0.55
N ALA A 63 -15.54 17.00 -1.42
CA ALA A 63 -15.19 15.59 -1.39
C ALA A 63 -13.68 15.37 -1.47
N PRO A 64 -13.05 14.71 -0.48
CA PRO A 64 -11.64 14.39 -0.52
C PRO A 64 -11.29 13.56 -1.74
N SER A 65 -10.11 13.81 -2.28
CA SER A 65 -9.60 13.02 -3.40
C SER A 65 -8.14 12.67 -3.19
N GLN A 66 -7.76 11.52 -3.72
CA GLN A 66 -6.38 11.04 -3.71
C GLN A 66 -6.00 10.58 -5.11
N SER A 67 -4.87 11.03 -5.59
CA SER A 67 -4.23 10.52 -6.80
C SER A 67 -2.82 10.07 -6.48
N PHE A 68 -2.35 9.05 -7.19
CA PHE A 68 -0.98 8.60 -7.03
C PHE A 68 -0.41 8.06 -8.34
N VAL A 69 0.91 8.08 -8.41
CA VAL A 69 1.70 7.33 -9.37
C VAL A 69 2.82 6.61 -8.63
N SER A 70 3.11 5.40 -9.02
CA SER A 70 4.18 4.62 -8.44
C SER A 70 4.90 3.77 -9.47
N PHE A 71 6.16 3.47 -9.21
CA PHE A 71 6.91 2.46 -9.94
C PHE A 71 7.55 1.48 -8.97
N ASN A 72 7.71 0.24 -9.38
CA ASN A 72 8.25 -0.82 -8.56
C ASN A 72 8.86 -1.91 -9.42
N GLY A 73 10.03 -2.40 -9.04
CA GLY A 73 10.65 -3.48 -9.77
C GLY A 73 11.89 -4.04 -9.11
N SER A 74 12.39 -5.14 -9.65
CA SER A 74 13.59 -5.81 -9.14
C SER A 74 14.69 -5.92 -10.18
N PHE A 75 15.92 -5.79 -9.69
CA PHE A 75 17.13 -6.04 -10.47
C PHE A 75 17.62 -7.46 -10.18
N TYR A 76 17.87 -8.21 -11.24
CA TYR A 76 18.56 -9.47 -11.19
C TYR A 76 20.01 -9.25 -11.55
N LYS A 77 20.92 -9.93 -10.87
CA LYS A 77 22.28 -10.08 -11.37
C LYS A 77 22.21 -10.91 -12.64
N PRO A 78 22.62 -10.40 -13.82
CA PRO A 78 22.72 -11.23 -15.00
C PRO A 78 23.73 -12.33 -14.69
N ASP A 79 23.33 -13.58 -14.91
CA ASP A 79 24.26 -14.69 -14.78
C ASP A 79 25.21 -14.64 -15.96
N LEU A 80 26.41 -14.11 -15.75
CA LEU A 80 27.46 -13.93 -16.76
C LEU A 80 27.88 -15.27 -17.41
N ARG A 81 27.59 -16.40 -16.75
CA ARG A 81 27.91 -17.74 -17.29
C ARG A 81 26.89 -18.26 -18.31
N LEU A 82 25.70 -17.68 -18.36
CA LEU A 82 24.61 -18.12 -19.24
C LEU A 82 24.36 -17.16 -20.42
N ASN A 83 25.11 -16.06 -20.54
CA ASN A 83 24.98 -15.15 -21.68
C ASN A 83 25.40 -15.77 -23.03
N SER A 84 26.07 -16.92 -23.03
CA SER A 84 26.43 -17.65 -24.25
C SER A 84 25.35 -18.62 -24.74
N ILE A 85 24.36 -18.95 -23.89
CA ILE A 85 23.28 -19.88 -24.26
C ILE A 85 21.96 -19.21 -23.88
N ARG A 86 21.20 -18.78 -24.87
CA ARG A 86 19.83 -18.21 -24.76
C ARG A 86 18.78 -19.24 -24.31
N ILE A 87 19.09 -20.07 -23.32
CA ILE A 87 18.18 -21.07 -22.82
C ILE A 87 17.68 -20.59 -21.47
N SER A 88 16.36 -20.48 -21.33
CA SER A 88 15.70 -20.42 -20.02
C SER A 88 16.30 -21.50 -19.15
N ARG A 89 16.76 -21.15 -17.92
CA ARG A 89 17.34 -22.16 -17.01
C ARG A 89 16.40 -23.33 -16.94
N PRO A 90 16.83 -24.55 -17.29
CA PRO A 90 16.02 -25.74 -17.04
C PRO A 90 15.77 -25.83 -15.53
N GLU A 91 14.55 -26.13 -15.11
CA GLU A 91 14.22 -26.39 -13.68
C GLU A 91 15.18 -27.40 -13.06
N ALA A 92 15.62 -28.39 -13.82
CA ALA A 92 16.63 -29.39 -13.44
C ALA A 92 17.99 -28.80 -13.05
N TYR A 93 18.37 -27.62 -13.52
CA TYR A 93 19.64 -26.97 -13.12
C TYR A 93 19.54 -26.38 -11.71
N GLU A 94 18.41 -25.83 -11.34
CA GLU A 94 18.19 -25.29 -9.99
C GLU A 94 18.15 -26.40 -8.94
N ASP A 95 17.70 -27.61 -9.31
CA ASP A 95 17.59 -28.77 -8.41
C ASP A 95 18.95 -29.32 -7.97
N ASN A 96 19.99 -29.12 -8.77
CA ASN A 96 21.36 -29.58 -8.48
C ASN A 96 22.22 -28.54 -7.72
N LEU A 97 21.70 -27.33 -7.47
CA LEU A 97 22.45 -26.31 -6.74
C LEU A 97 22.43 -26.57 -5.23
N SER A 98 23.58 -26.33 -4.59
CA SER A 98 23.61 -26.24 -3.13
C SER A 98 22.76 -25.07 -2.65
N ASN A 99 22.23 -25.11 -1.43
CA ASN A 99 21.44 -24.02 -0.84
C ASN A 99 22.18 -22.67 -0.86
N LYS A 100 23.49 -22.67 -0.73
CA LYS A 100 24.34 -21.46 -0.76
C LYS A 100 24.38 -20.86 -2.16
N GLU A 101 24.56 -21.67 -3.18
CA GLU A 101 24.56 -21.24 -4.59
C GLU A 101 23.18 -20.75 -5.01
N TYR A 102 22.12 -21.48 -4.65
CA TYR A 102 20.73 -21.07 -4.90
C TYR A 102 20.43 -19.68 -4.32
N ARG A 103 20.81 -19.41 -3.05
CA ARG A 103 20.67 -18.09 -2.40
C ARG A 103 21.43 -17.00 -3.14
N LYS A 104 22.69 -17.26 -3.51
CA LYS A 104 23.53 -16.28 -4.22
C LYS A 104 22.96 -15.90 -5.59
N LEU A 105 22.39 -16.88 -6.30
CA LEU A 105 21.85 -16.70 -7.65
C LEU A 105 20.46 -16.02 -7.65
N ASN A 106 19.65 -16.29 -6.64
CA ASN A 106 18.27 -15.83 -6.56
C ASN A 106 18.06 -14.64 -5.62
N ALA A 107 19.11 -14.17 -4.93
CA ALA A 107 19.07 -12.91 -4.21
C ALA A 107 18.90 -11.74 -5.19
N ARG A 108 18.04 -10.80 -4.86
CA ARG A 108 17.73 -9.68 -5.73
C ARG A 108 17.55 -8.37 -4.97
N HIS A 109 17.70 -7.28 -5.69
CA HIS A 109 17.52 -5.92 -5.21
C HIS A 109 16.24 -5.34 -5.80
N GLY A 110 15.41 -4.74 -4.98
CA GLY A 110 14.21 -4.02 -5.38
C GLY A 110 14.43 -2.51 -5.30
N LEU A 111 13.88 -1.78 -6.24
CA LEU A 111 13.78 -0.32 -6.22
C LEU A 111 12.37 0.09 -6.54
N GLY A 112 11.85 1.08 -5.82
CA GLY A 112 10.52 1.61 -6.02
C GLY A 112 10.44 3.07 -5.68
N GLY A 113 9.41 3.72 -6.22
CA GLY A 113 9.05 5.08 -5.90
C GLY A 113 7.54 5.25 -5.90
N TYR A 114 7.10 6.23 -5.16
CA TYR A 114 5.70 6.59 -5.02
C TYR A 114 5.59 8.11 -4.94
N TYR A 115 4.61 8.67 -5.62
CA TYR A 115 4.17 10.04 -5.43
C TYR A 115 2.66 10.03 -5.27
N GLY A 116 2.16 10.68 -4.23
CA GLY A 116 0.75 10.81 -3.90
C GLY A 116 0.38 12.26 -3.66
N TYR A 117 -0.83 12.62 -4.09
CA TYR A 117 -1.43 13.92 -3.91
C TYR A 117 -2.84 13.73 -3.34
N VAL A 118 -3.10 14.30 -2.17
CA VAL A 118 -4.37 14.17 -1.45
C VAL A 118 -4.94 15.55 -1.19
N THR A 119 -6.20 15.75 -1.51
CA THR A 119 -6.95 16.94 -1.12
C THR A 119 -8.04 16.55 -0.13
N ASN A 120 -8.11 17.29 0.97
CA ASN A 120 -9.13 17.09 1.99
C ASN A 120 -9.66 18.46 2.46
N GLY A 121 -10.75 18.92 1.86
CA GLY A 121 -11.20 20.27 2.07
C GLY A 121 -10.11 21.26 1.64
N MET A 122 -9.74 22.17 2.54
CA MET A 122 -8.66 23.14 2.30
C MET A 122 -7.25 22.53 2.42
N SER A 123 -7.08 21.37 3.08
CA SER A 123 -5.79 20.73 3.25
C SER A 123 -5.36 20.04 1.97
N VAL A 124 -4.11 20.23 1.62
CA VAL A 124 -3.44 19.52 0.53
C VAL A 124 -2.20 18.86 1.09
N ASP A 125 -2.12 17.54 0.87
CA ASP A 125 -0.98 16.74 1.24
C ASP A 125 -0.35 16.17 -0.02
N ASP A 126 0.90 16.52 -0.29
CA ASP A 126 1.69 15.86 -1.31
C ASP A 126 2.85 15.11 -0.67
N GLN A 127 3.09 13.89 -1.15
CA GLN A 127 4.14 13.03 -0.62
C GLN A 127 4.87 12.30 -1.72
N GLY A 128 6.18 12.27 -1.63
CA GLY A 128 7.04 11.46 -2.48
C GLY A 128 7.83 10.48 -1.64
N SER A 129 8.07 9.26 -2.14
CA SER A 129 8.98 8.34 -1.48
C SER A 129 9.80 7.53 -2.47
N LEU A 130 11.01 7.16 -2.04
CA LEU A 130 11.89 6.22 -2.70
C LEU A 130 12.17 5.08 -1.74
N THR A 131 12.03 3.85 -2.21
CA THR A 131 12.19 2.65 -1.41
C THR A 131 13.16 1.67 -2.06
N TYR A 132 13.91 0.99 -1.23
CA TYR A 132 14.82 -0.07 -1.61
C TYR A 132 14.59 -1.28 -0.74
N ALA A 133 14.67 -2.49 -1.31
CA ALA A 133 14.63 -3.74 -0.57
C ALA A 133 15.64 -4.74 -1.08
N TYR A 134 16.12 -5.57 -0.16
CA TYR A 134 16.92 -6.74 -0.46
C TYR A 134 16.13 -8.01 -0.18
N HIS A 135 16.04 -8.87 -1.18
CA HIS A 135 15.32 -10.14 -1.11
C HIS A 135 16.30 -11.30 -1.05
N LEU A 136 16.23 -12.08 0.01
CA LEU A 136 17.07 -13.24 0.27
C LEU A 136 16.20 -14.51 0.26
N PRO A 137 16.41 -15.43 -0.69
CA PRO A 137 15.81 -16.74 -0.61
C PRO A 137 16.36 -17.51 0.59
N LEU A 138 15.51 -17.92 1.51
CA LEU A 138 15.88 -18.79 2.65
C LEU A 138 15.90 -20.25 2.23
N THR A 139 14.87 -20.64 1.50
CA THR A 139 14.72 -21.97 0.89
C THR A 139 14.29 -21.79 -0.57
N ARG A 140 14.06 -22.88 -1.30
CA ARG A 140 13.52 -22.84 -2.67
C ARG A 140 12.09 -22.30 -2.73
N SER A 141 11.33 -22.41 -1.64
CA SER A 141 9.91 -22.01 -1.57
C SER A 141 9.66 -20.76 -0.72
N ILE A 142 10.61 -20.34 0.11
CA ILE A 142 10.44 -19.25 1.07
C ILE A 142 11.57 -18.24 0.90
N SER A 143 11.20 -16.97 0.81
CA SER A 143 12.11 -15.83 0.77
C SER A 143 11.79 -14.86 1.90
N MET A 144 12.80 -14.14 2.34
CA MET A 144 12.67 -13.02 3.27
C MET A 144 13.18 -11.76 2.60
N SER A 145 12.62 -10.63 2.95
CA SER A 145 13.11 -9.32 2.51
C SER A 145 13.18 -8.33 3.67
N ALA A 146 14.13 -7.42 3.55
CA ALA A 146 14.21 -6.22 4.37
C ALA A 146 14.30 -5.01 3.46
N GLY A 147 13.60 -3.96 3.80
CA GLY A 147 13.53 -2.74 3.00
C GLY A 147 13.58 -1.49 3.84
N ALA A 148 14.06 -0.42 3.22
CA ALA A 148 14.04 0.93 3.78
C ALA A 148 13.69 1.93 2.68
N GLY A 149 13.18 3.08 3.10
CA GLY A 149 12.83 4.16 2.18
C GLY A 149 12.90 5.51 2.86
N VAL A 150 13.03 6.54 2.04
CA VAL A 150 12.93 7.94 2.44
C VAL A 150 11.65 8.50 1.85
N ALA A 151 10.86 9.18 2.68
CA ALA A 151 9.63 9.84 2.27
C ALA A 151 9.72 11.33 2.60
N TYR A 152 9.34 12.16 1.63
CA TYR A 152 9.12 13.57 1.79
C TYR A 152 7.61 13.84 1.81
N MET A 153 7.14 14.62 2.76
CA MET A 153 5.75 15.01 2.91
C MET A 153 5.67 16.53 3.04
N ASN A 154 4.69 17.12 2.34
CA ASN A 154 4.41 18.53 2.36
C ASN A 154 2.90 18.74 2.51
N THR A 155 2.49 19.30 3.65
CA THR A 155 1.10 19.61 3.97
C THR A 155 0.92 21.13 3.99
N TYR A 156 -0.08 21.63 3.28
CA TYR A 156 -0.40 23.05 3.25
C TYR A 156 -1.90 23.29 3.06
N LEU A 157 -2.35 24.51 3.36
CA LEU A 157 -3.72 24.93 3.13
C LEU A 157 -3.83 25.68 1.80
N SER A 158 -4.73 25.24 0.92
CA SER A 158 -5.04 25.90 -0.35
C SER A 158 -6.20 26.87 -0.17
N ALA A 159 -5.88 28.15 -0.12
CA ALA A 159 -6.86 29.21 0.12
C ALA A 159 -7.72 29.59 -1.11
N GLY A 160 -7.26 29.26 -2.32
CA GLY A 160 -7.86 29.76 -3.56
C GLY A 160 -9.23 29.16 -3.93
N THR A 161 -9.66 28.11 -3.23
CA THR A 161 -10.86 27.35 -3.60
C THR A 161 -12.08 27.69 -2.73
N TYR A 162 -11.90 28.44 -1.64
CA TYR A 162 -12.96 28.67 -0.65
C TYR A 162 -13.25 30.14 -0.48
N TYR A 163 -14.55 30.46 -0.38
CA TYR A 163 -15.00 31.79 -0.03
C TYR A 163 -14.78 32.04 1.47
N VAL A 164 -13.88 32.94 1.81
CA VAL A 164 -13.64 33.40 3.18
C VAL A 164 -14.27 34.74 3.38
N ARG A 165 -15.05 34.91 4.45
CA ARG A 165 -15.80 36.15 4.73
C ARG A 165 -14.89 37.36 4.95
N HIS A 166 -13.70 37.15 5.52
CA HIS A 166 -12.71 38.16 5.82
C HIS A 166 -11.31 37.70 5.40
N THR A 167 -10.90 38.04 4.18
CA THR A 167 -9.57 37.70 3.65
C THR A 167 -8.43 38.45 4.33
N LYS A 168 -8.74 39.51 5.08
CA LYS A 168 -7.79 40.30 5.87
C LYS A 168 -7.64 39.82 7.31
N ASP A 169 -8.33 38.74 7.70
CA ASP A 169 -8.14 38.10 8.99
C ASP A 169 -6.71 37.61 9.11
N TYR A 170 -6.01 38.00 10.18
CA TYR A 170 -4.61 37.64 10.36
C TYR A 170 -4.41 36.12 10.51
N ILE A 171 -5.36 35.40 11.14
CA ILE A 171 -5.32 33.95 11.28
C ILE A 171 -5.41 33.28 9.90
N TYR A 172 -6.31 33.79 9.05
CA TYR A 172 -6.43 33.26 7.68
C TYR A 172 -5.17 33.51 6.86
N GLN A 173 -4.60 34.71 6.94
CA GLN A 173 -3.37 35.07 6.25
C GLN A 173 -2.18 34.24 6.74
N ASP A 174 -2.09 33.99 8.05
CA ASP A 174 -1.05 33.17 8.64
C ASP A 174 -1.18 31.70 8.22
N LEU A 175 -2.38 31.12 8.34
CA LEU A 175 -2.66 29.74 7.93
C LEU A 175 -2.46 29.47 6.43
N THR A 176 -2.56 30.49 5.59
CA THR A 176 -2.36 30.37 4.13
C THR A 176 -0.98 30.83 3.68
N SER A 177 -0.17 31.28 4.59
CA SER A 177 1.20 31.73 4.33
C SER A 177 2.14 30.57 3.99
N GLU A 178 3.29 30.88 3.39
CA GLU A 178 4.37 29.90 3.17
C GLU A 178 4.87 29.29 4.51
N TYR A 179 4.78 30.05 5.60
CA TYR A 179 5.19 29.64 6.94
C TYR A 179 4.28 28.57 7.55
N ALA A 180 3.02 28.48 7.14
CA ALA A 180 2.09 27.45 7.59
C ALA A 180 2.30 26.10 6.89
N ARG A 181 3.20 26.01 5.92
CA ARG A 181 3.53 24.76 5.25
C ARG A 181 4.35 23.84 6.13
N LYS A 182 3.85 22.64 6.34
CA LYS A 182 4.53 21.58 7.10
C LYS A 182 5.28 20.67 6.14
N ARG A 183 6.59 20.71 6.22
CA ARG A 183 7.49 19.84 5.42
C ARG A 183 8.20 18.85 6.31
N GLU A 184 8.13 17.58 5.96
CA GLU A 184 8.72 16.50 6.74
C GLU A 184 9.51 15.56 5.83
N LEU A 185 10.67 15.11 6.30
CA LEU A 185 11.43 14.03 5.71
C LEU A 185 11.41 12.86 6.68
N ALA A 186 10.92 11.71 6.25
CA ALA A 186 10.72 10.54 7.09
C ALA A 186 11.49 9.33 6.58
N ILE A 187 11.91 8.46 7.47
CA ILE A 187 12.49 7.15 7.16
C ILE A 187 11.44 6.07 7.43
N ASN A 188 11.22 5.22 6.44
CA ASN A 188 10.34 4.07 6.52
C ASN A 188 11.19 2.79 6.46
N THR A 189 10.82 1.76 7.23
CA THR A 189 11.50 0.47 7.22
C THR A 189 10.50 -0.66 7.21
N GLY A 190 10.94 -1.85 6.79
CA GLY A 190 10.08 -3.01 6.83
C GLY A 190 10.83 -4.32 6.67
N VAL A 191 10.17 -5.38 7.08
CA VAL A 191 10.59 -6.76 6.86
C VAL A 191 9.41 -7.57 6.35
N ALA A 192 9.69 -8.59 5.55
CA ALA A 192 8.68 -9.49 5.06
C ALA A 192 9.22 -10.90 4.86
N ILE A 193 8.32 -11.87 4.99
CA ILE A 193 8.52 -13.26 4.61
C ILE A 193 7.44 -13.65 3.62
N TYR A 194 7.81 -14.34 2.56
CA TYR A 194 6.87 -14.70 1.52
C TYR A 194 7.27 -15.98 0.79
N GLY A 195 6.29 -16.65 0.23
CA GLY A 195 6.45 -17.85 -0.58
C GLY A 195 5.43 -17.84 -1.72
N SER A 196 5.37 -18.91 -2.50
CA SER A 196 4.48 -19.00 -3.67
C SER A 196 2.99 -18.83 -3.33
N ARG A 197 2.59 -19.05 -2.07
CA ARG A 197 1.18 -19.05 -1.65
C ARG A 197 0.86 -18.06 -0.55
N PHE A 198 1.85 -17.46 0.09
CA PHE A 198 1.64 -16.57 1.23
C PHE A 198 2.63 -15.42 1.24
N TYR A 199 2.24 -14.37 1.91
CA TYR A 199 3.13 -13.31 2.35
C TYR A 199 2.71 -12.83 3.74
N ALA A 200 3.69 -12.36 4.52
CA ALA A 200 3.47 -11.64 5.76
C ALA A 200 4.56 -10.58 5.88
N GLY A 201 4.20 -9.40 6.37
CA GLY A 201 5.13 -8.29 6.52
C GLY A 201 4.79 -7.41 7.70
N TYR A 202 5.83 -6.76 8.21
CA TYR A 202 5.73 -5.72 9.20
C TYR A 202 6.53 -4.50 8.72
N SER A 203 5.99 -3.33 8.87
CA SER A 203 6.65 -2.08 8.53
C SER A 203 6.41 -1.00 9.56
N THR A 204 7.36 -0.07 9.61
CA THR A 204 7.23 1.17 10.34
C THR A 204 7.40 2.33 9.37
N THR A 205 6.54 3.31 9.49
CA THR A 205 6.65 4.58 8.79
C THR A 205 6.94 5.68 9.78
N ARG A 206 7.66 6.73 9.36
CA ARG A 206 8.11 7.83 10.20
C ARG A 206 8.97 7.38 11.39
N LEU A 207 9.86 6.38 11.17
CA LEU A 207 10.77 5.88 12.21
C LEU A 207 11.72 6.97 12.71
N ALA A 208 12.18 7.82 11.81
CA ALA A 208 12.92 9.04 12.11
C ALA A 208 12.50 10.11 11.11
N PHE A 209 12.46 11.36 11.52
CA PHE A 209 12.18 12.44 10.59
C PHE A 209 12.93 13.72 10.95
N LEU A 210 13.19 14.50 9.91
CA LEU A 210 13.75 15.83 10.00
C LEU A 210 12.63 16.83 9.69
N LYS A 211 12.41 17.74 10.60
CA LYS A 211 11.46 18.85 10.42
C LYS A 211 12.13 19.93 9.58
N GLY A 212 11.46 20.43 8.55
CA GLY A 212 11.84 21.66 7.89
C GLY A 212 11.52 22.85 8.79
N THR A 213 12.31 23.92 8.70
CA THR A 213 12.16 25.13 9.49
C THR A 213 10.80 25.78 9.21
N THR A 214 9.90 25.67 10.15
CA THR A 214 8.78 26.58 10.31
C THR A 214 8.76 27.00 11.75
N ASP A 215 8.68 28.31 12.03
CA ASP A 215 8.57 28.81 13.38
C ASP A 215 7.34 28.22 14.06
N ASP A 216 7.57 27.62 15.22
CA ASP A 216 6.60 26.82 15.99
C ASP A 216 5.55 27.72 16.67
N ILE A 217 4.63 28.34 15.92
CA ILE A 217 3.58 29.11 16.57
C ILE A 217 2.38 28.27 17.00
N TYR A 218 2.14 27.07 16.40
CA TYR A 218 0.86 26.41 16.64
C TYR A 218 0.84 24.89 16.90
N GLN A 219 1.91 24.12 16.74
CA GLN A 219 1.86 22.69 17.13
C GLN A 219 3.25 22.10 17.35
N GLU A 220 3.46 21.51 18.52
CA GLU A 220 4.53 20.54 18.69
C GLU A 220 4.35 19.41 17.68
N PRO A 221 5.39 19.02 16.94
CA PRO A 221 5.29 17.89 16.01
C PRO A 221 5.01 16.65 16.83
N VAL A 222 3.83 16.12 16.69
CA VAL A 222 3.51 14.83 17.30
C VAL A 222 4.27 13.75 16.54
N ASN A 223 5.45 13.42 17.08
CA ASN A 223 6.31 12.36 16.57
C ASN A 223 5.66 11.02 16.85
N TYR A 224 4.98 10.43 15.90
CA TYR A 224 4.47 9.08 16.05
C TYR A 224 4.95 8.18 14.93
N VAL A 225 5.44 7.04 15.33
CA VAL A 225 5.77 5.95 14.43
C VAL A 225 4.47 5.21 14.12
N ALA A 226 4.13 5.08 12.86
CA ALA A 226 3.03 4.23 12.45
C ALA A 226 3.54 2.83 12.15
N HIS A 227 2.81 1.83 12.59
CA HIS A 227 3.12 0.42 12.45
C HIS A 227 2.09 -0.23 11.53
N THR A 228 2.55 -1.05 10.59
CA THR A 228 1.67 -1.78 9.70
C THR A 228 2.04 -3.25 9.68
N ILE A 229 1.05 -4.11 9.86
CA ILE A 229 1.16 -5.56 9.71
C ILE A 229 0.27 -5.95 8.54
N ASN A 230 0.77 -6.76 7.64
CA ASN A 230 0.00 -7.26 6.53
C ASN A 230 0.30 -8.73 6.26
N ALA A 231 -0.72 -9.46 5.85
CA ALA A 231 -0.59 -10.87 5.49
C ALA A 231 -1.63 -11.24 4.44
N GLY A 232 -1.30 -12.24 3.63
CA GLY A 232 -2.23 -12.81 2.66
C GLY A 232 -1.86 -14.24 2.30
N TYR A 233 -2.85 -14.97 1.84
CA TYR A 233 -2.69 -16.36 1.44
C TYR A 233 -3.43 -16.65 0.14
N GLN A 234 -2.85 -17.49 -0.74
CA GLN A 234 -3.45 -17.93 -2.00
C GLN A 234 -3.92 -19.38 -1.89
N LEU A 235 -5.22 -19.57 -1.97
CA LEU A 235 -5.87 -20.88 -2.04
C LEU A 235 -6.21 -21.19 -3.50
N TYR A 236 -5.68 -22.28 -4.01
CA TYR A 236 -6.00 -22.79 -5.34
C TYR A 236 -7.27 -23.65 -5.25
N LEU A 237 -8.41 -23.11 -5.64
CA LEU A 237 -9.69 -23.84 -5.65
C LEU A 237 -9.80 -24.74 -6.88
N SER A 238 -9.21 -24.31 -8.00
CA SER A 238 -9.05 -25.10 -9.23
C SER A 238 -7.83 -24.58 -10.02
N PRO A 239 -7.41 -25.24 -11.11
CA PRO A 239 -6.34 -24.73 -11.97
C PRO A 239 -6.58 -23.30 -12.50
N SER A 240 -7.84 -22.91 -12.62
CA SER A 240 -8.25 -21.61 -13.16
C SER A 240 -8.77 -20.62 -12.10
N LEU A 241 -9.03 -21.06 -10.87
CA LEU A 241 -9.67 -20.25 -9.84
C LEU A 241 -8.84 -20.22 -8.56
N ARG A 242 -8.51 -19.03 -8.10
CA ARG A 242 -7.80 -18.80 -6.84
C ARG A 242 -8.61 -17.89 -5.94
N LEU A 243 -8.55 -18.17 -4.64
CA LEU A 243 -9.08 -17.33 -3.58
C LEU A 243 -7.90 -16.74 -2.80
N GLN A 244 -7.92 -15.44 -2.57
CA GLN A 244 -6.85 -14.73 -1.88
C GLN A 244 -7.43 -13.87 -0.75
N PRO A 245 -7.59 -14.42 0.46
CA PRO A 245 -7.81 -13.62 1.65
C PRO A 245 -6.54 -12.84 2.01
N SER A 246 -6.72 -11.60 2.48
CA SER A 246 -5.63 -10.77 2.99
C SER A 246 -6.13 -9.87 4.11
N ILE A 247 -5.22 -9.52 5.01
CA ILE A 247 -5.45 -8.63 6.13
C ILE A 247 -4.35 -7.57 6.15
N LEU A 248 -4.74 -6.36 6.47
CA LEU A 248 -3.86 -5.23 6.76
C LEU A 248 -4.30 -4.64 8.09
N MET A 249 -3.36 -4.45 9.00
CA MET A 249 -3.58 -3.78 10.27
C MET A 249 -2.60 -2.60 10.37
N ALA A 250 -3.13 -1.40 10.52
CA ALA A 250 -2.36 -0.19 10.72
C ALA A 250 -2.63 0.35 12.14
N TYR A 251 -1.56 0.75 12.82
CA TYR A 251 -1.62 1.28 14.16
C TYR A 251 -0.61 2.42 14.33
N ASP A 252 -1.02 3.50 14.95
CA ASP A 252 -0.14 4.54 15.47
C ASP A 252 -0.58 4.96 16.88
N ARG A 253 0.27 5.75 17.56
CA ARG A 253 0.02 6.16 18.95
C ARG A 253 -1.20 7.07 19.12
N LEU A 254 -1.62 7.74 18.07
CA LEU A 254 -2.69 8.74 18.11
C LEU A 254 -4.04 8.18 17.68
N ARG A 255 -4.04 7.02 17.02
CA ARG A 255 -5.23 6.45 16.39
C ARG A 255 -5.46 5.02 16.87
N GLU A 256 -6.71 4.62 16.85
CA GLU A 256 -7.06 3.22 16.99
C GLU A 256 -6.50 2.40 15.83
N ALA A 257 -6.30 1.11 16.10
CA ALA A 257 -5.88 0.18 15.07
C ALA A 257 -6.98 0.06 13.98
N SER A 258 -6.63 0.44 12.77
CA SER A 258 -7.45 0.19 11.59
C SER A 258 -7.16 -1.21 11.06
N VAL A 259 -8.20 -2.01 10.88
CA VAL A 259 -8.09 -3.38 10.36
C VAL A 259 -8.85 -3.47 9.05
N TYR A 260 -8.15 -3.87 7.99
CA TYR A 260 -8.69 -4.08 6.65
C TYR A 260 -8.64 -5.56 6.32
N GLY A 261 -9.79 -6.13 5.99
CA GLY A 261 -9.89 -7.47 5.46
C GLY A 261 -10.30 -7.44 3.99
N ASN A 262 -9.60 -8.17 3.14
CA ASN A 262 -9.97 -8.34 1.73
C ASN A 262 -10.06 -9.81 1.39
N VAL A 263 -11.04 -10.15 0.57
CA VAL A 263 -11.16 -11.47 -0.05
C VAL A 263 -11.28 -11.27 -1.55
N LYS A 264 -10.32 -11.81 -2.30
CA LYS A 264 -10.24 -11.66 -3.75
C LYS A 264 -10.29 -13.01 -4.44
N PHE A 265 -11.15 -13.16 -5.43
CA PHE A 265 -11.24 -14.27 -6.35
C PHE A 265 -10.52 -13.89 -7.64
N ARG A 266 -9.69 -14.79 -8.17
CA ARG A 266 -8.98 -14.61 -9.43
C ARG A 266 -9.31 -15.75 -10.38
N TYR A 267 -9.73 -15.39 -11.59
CA TYR A 267 -10.07 -16.34 -12.64
C TYR A 267 -9.10 -16.21 -13.81
N LYS A 268 -8.43 -17.32 -14.16
CA LYS A 268 -7.49 -17.45 -15.29
C LYS A 268 -6.40 -16.35 -15.35
N GLU A 269 -6.01 -15.77 -14.22
CA GLU A 269 -5.08 -14.64 -14.15
C GLU A 269 -5.54 -13.37 -14.93
N ILE A 270 -6.74 -13.40 -15.53
CA ILE A 270 -7.25 -12.34 -16.39
C ILE A 270 -8.23 -11.45 -15.62
N PHE A 271 -9.13 -12.05 -14.88
CA PHE A 271 -10.18 -11.34 -14.15
C PHE A 271 -10.05 -11.58 -12.65
N TRP A 272 -10.37 -10.58 -11.87
CA TRP A 272 -10.52 -10.72 -10.43
C TRP A 272 -11.69 -9.89 -9.92
N ALA A 273 -12.34 -10.39 -8.86
CA ALA A 273 -13.37 -9.70 -8.12
C ALA A 273 -13.15 -9.94 -6.64
N GLY A 274 -13.57 -9.02 -5.79
CA GLY A 274 -13.38 -9.15 -4.36
C GLY A 274 -14.30 -8.28 -3.55
N ALA A 275 -14.26 -8.53 -2.24
CA ALA A 275 -14.92 -7.71 -1.23
C ALA A 275 -13.88 -7.25 -0.21
N SER A 276 -14.10 -6.07 0.33
CA SER A 276 -13.28 -5.45 1.38
C SER A 276 -14.15 -5.05 2.56
N TYR A 277 -13.55 -5.13 3.73
CA TYR A 277 -14.13 -4.63 4.97
C TYR A 277 -13.07 -3.87 5.75
N ARG A 278 -13.38 -2.67 6.15
CA ARG A 278 -12.57 -1.85 7.05
C ARG A 278 -13.32 -1.74 8.37
N ASN A 279 -12.67 -2.17 9.45
CA ASN A 279 -13.30 -2.23 10.76
C ASN A 279 -13.97 -0.91 11.15
N LYS A 280 -15.30 -0.94 11.36
CA LYS A 280 -16.14 0.20 11.76
C LYS A 280 -16.18 1.38 10.78
N GLU A 281 -15.49 1.33 9.65
CA GLU A 281 -15.35 2.47 8.75
C GLU A 281 -16.06 2.27 7.42
N ALA A 282 -15.88 1.12 6.74
CA ALA A 282 -16.42 0.91 5.42
C ALA A 282 -16.45 -0.57 5.00
N TYR A 283 -17.29 -0.86 4.02
CA TYR A 283 -17.31 -2.12 3.28
C TYR A 283 -17.37 -1.84 1.79
N GLY A 284 -16.77 -2.70 0.99
CA GLY A 284 -16.65 -2.43 -0.44
C GLY A 284 -16.58 -3.67 -1.30
N MET A 285 -16.74 -3.43 -2.58
CA MET A 285 -16.58 -4.40 -3.64
C MET A 285 -15.54 -3.91 -4.64
N MET A 286 -14.82 -4.82 -5.25
CA MET A 286 -13.79 -4.49 -6.21
C MET A 286 -13.79 -5.48 -7.36
N VAL A 287 -13.49 -4.98 -8.54
CA VAL A 287 -13.34 -5.79 -9.75
C VAL A 287 -12.14 -5.30 -10.54
N GLY A 288 -11.54 -6.17 -11.32
CA GLY A 288 -10.49 -5.75 -12.22
C GLY A 288 -10.09 -6.85 -13.19
N PHE A 289 -9.30 -6.45 -14.14
CA PHE A 289 -8.86 -7.33 -15.22
C PHE A 289 -7.45 -6.97 -15.71
N LEU A 290 -6.84 -7.95 -16.32
CA LEU A 290 -5.55 -7.86 -16.98
C LEU A 290 -5.76 -7.99 -18.49
N LEU A 291 -5.47 -6.93 -19.24
CA LEU A 291 -5.52 -6.91 -20.69
C LEU A 291 -4.17 -7.34 -21.26
N GLY A 292 -4.15 -8.51 -21.87
CA GLY A 292 -2.90 -9.16 -22.21
C GLY A 292 -2.10 -9.45 -20.95
N ASP A 293 -0.77 -9.47 -21.05
CA ASP A 293 0.10 -9.69 -19.89
C ASP A 293 0.56 -8.38 -19.24
N HIS A 294 0.23 -7.23 -19.79
CA HIS A 294 0.86 -5.95 -19.47
C HIS A 294 -0.05 -4.96 -18.77
N LEU A 295 -1.25 -4.72 -19.25
CA LEU A 295 -2.12 -3.67 -18.75
C LEU A 295 -3.12 -4.23 -17.75
N SER A 296 -3.12 -3.71 -16.52
CA SER A 296 -4.09 -4.04 -15.48
C SER A 296 -4.98 -2.84 -15.19
N MET A 297 -6.25 -3.10 -14.93
CA MET A 297 -7.23 -2.11 -14.51
C MET A 297 -8.05 -2.68 -13.34
N GLY A 298 -8.22 -1.86 -12.31
CA GLY A 298 -9.04 -2.18 -11.15
C GLY A 298 -9.97 -1.04 -10.81
N TYR A 299 -11.19 -1.38 -10.40
CA TYR A 299 -12.17 -0.46 -9.87
C TYR A 299 -12.67 -0.98 -8.53
N ALA A 300 -12.80 -0.10 -7.55
CA ALA A 300 -13.43 -0.40 -6.27
C ALA A 300 -14.51 0.64 -5.94
N TYR A 301 -15.60 0.13 -5.42
CA TYR A 301 -16.69 0.89 -4.80
C TYR A 301 -16.71 0.57 -3.31
N GLU A 302 -16.78 1.58 -2.47
CA GLU A 302 -16.80 1.43 -1.03
C GLU A 302 -17.88 2.30 -0.42
N GLN A 303 -18.66 1.72 0.49
CA GLN A 303 -19.70 2.38 1.27
C GLN A 303 -19.18 2.60 2.68
N ASN A 304 -19.20 3.84 3.18
CA ASN A 304 -18.81 4.14 4.54
C ASN A 304 -19.89 3.63 5.52
N ALA A 305 -19.46 3.13 6.67
CA ALA A 305 -20.35 2.61 7.71
C ALA A 305 -21.00 3.72 8.56
N PHE A 306 -20.41 4.95 8.53
CA PHE A 306 -20.97 6.10 9.23
C PHE A 306 -21.77 6.96 8.28
N GLU A 307 -23.00 7.28 8.66
CA GLU A 307 -23.84 8.24 7.96
C GLU A 307 -23.43 9.66 8.35
N PHE A 308 -22.52 10.27 7.58
CA PHE A 308 -22.27 11.70 7.69
C PHE A 308 -23.28 12.48 6.85
N ASP A 309 -23.59 11.99 5.67
CA ASP A 309 -24.63 12.45 4.78
C ASP A 309 -25.09 11.23 3.94
N ALA A 310 -26.35 10.81 4.10
CA ALA A 310 -26.90 9.64 3.42
C ALA A 310 -26.78 9.72 1.87
N ALA A 311 -26.75 10.93 1.31
CA ALA A 311 -26.66 11.15 -0.12
C ALA A 311 -25.22 10.97 -0.69
N HIS A 312 -24.17 11.12 0.13
CA HIS A 312 -22.78 11.21 -0.34
C HIS A 312 -21.83 10.27 0.44
N ASN A 313 -22.30 9.11 0.80
CA ASN A 313 -21.59 8.18 1.68
C ASN A 313 -20.79 7.09 0.95
N ASN A 314 -20.37 7.35 -0.29
CA ASN A 314 -19.68 6.37 -1.13
C ASN A 314 -18.31 6.86 -1.59
N ASN A 315 -17.43 5.89 -1.86
CA ASN A 315 -16.10 6.14 -2.36
C ASN A 315 -15.88 5.35 -3.66
N HIS A 316 -15.17 5.95 -4.59
CA HIS A 316 -14.81 5.33 -5.85
C HIS A 316 -13.29 5.35 -6.02
N GLU A 317 -12.73 4.24 -6.45
CA GLU A 317 -11.30 4.09 -6.68
C GLU A 317 -11.04 3.40 -8.02
N VAL A 318 -10.17 3.98 -8.83
CA VAL A 318 -9.67 3.40 -10.08
C VAL A 318 -8.16 3.28 -10.00
N VAL A 319 -7.62 2.13 -10.38
CA VAL A 319 -6.17 1.91 -10.47
C VAL A 319 -5.84 1.32 -11.84
N LEU A 320 -4.86 1.91 -12.50
CA LEU A 320 -4.30 1.43 -13.76
C LEU A 320 -2.86 1.01 -13.50
N GLY A 321 -2.45 -0.13 -14.03
CA GLY A 321 -1.11 -0.64 -13.91
C GLY A 321 -0.55 -1.10 -15.24
N TYR A 322 0.73 -0.84 -15.49
CA TYR A 322 1.45 -1.36 -16.63
C TYR A 322 2.68 -2.13 -16.17
N ARG A 323 2.83 -3.36 -16.70
CA ARG A 323 3.89 -4.30 -16.35
C ARG A 323 4.86 -4.46 -17.50
N PHE A 324 6.15 -4.43 -17.16
CA PHE A 324 7.23 -4.61 -18.10
C PHE A 324 7.84 -5.98 -17.90
N PHE A 325 7.68 -6.89 -18.88
CA PHE A 325 8.29 -8.22 -18.84
C PHE A 325 9.20 -8.45 -20.03
N ARG A 326 10.09 -9.41 -19.87
CA ARG A 326 10.72 -10.05 -21.02
C ARG A 326 9.74 -11.07 -21.63
N LYS A 327 9.64 -11.11 -22.95
CA LYS A 327 8.82 -12.09 -23.70
C LYS A 327 9.14 -13.53 -23.24
N GLY A 328 8.11 -14.30 -22.91
CA GLY A 328 8.25 -15.69 -22.43
C GLY A 328 8.35 -15.85 -20.90
N TYR A 329 8.23 -14.79 -20.13
CA TYR A 329 8.22 -14.89 -18.67
C TYR A 329 6.82 -15.22 -18.13
N ARG A 330 6.67 -16.33 -17.42
CA ARG A 330 5.43 -16.64 -16.67
C ARG A 330 5.43 -15.91 -15.35
N VAL A 331 4.42 -15.08 -15.14
CA VAL A 331 4.27 -14.28 -13.93
C VAL A 331 3.53 -15.08 -12.88
N ASN A 332 4.23 -15.53 -11.84
CA ASN A 332 3.58 -15.92 -10.59
C ASN A 332 3.61 -14.70 -9.68
N SER A 333 2.49 -14.01 -9.54
CA SER A 333 2.39 -12.84 -8.71
C SER A 333 2.00 -13.20 -7.28
N TYR A 334 2.61 -12.52 -6.31
CA TYR A 334 2.30 -12.67 -4.89
C TYR A 334 1.03 -11.90 -4.50
N PHE A 335 0.78 -10.78 -5.16
CA PHE A 335 -0.34 -9.87 -4.87
C PHE A 335 -1.43 -9.91 -5.93
N TRP A 336 -1.12 -10.41 -7.10
CA TRP A 336 -2.04 -10.49 -8.25
C TRP A 336 -2.54 -11.89 -8.49
#